data_589cd70d8b3d78febf3e54629463bab6
#
_entry.id   589cd70d8b3d78febf3e54629463bab6
#
_cell.length_a   1.000
_cell.length_b   1.000
_cell.length_c   1.000
_cell.angle_alpha   90.00
_cell.angle_beta   90.00
_cell.angle_gamma   90.00
#
_symmetry.space_group_name_H-M   'P 1'
#
loop_
_entity.id
_entity.type
_entity.pdbx_description
1 polymer ?
#
loop_
_entity_poly.entity_id
_entity_poly.type
_entity_poly.pdbx_seq_one_letter_code
_entity_poly.pdbx_strand_id
1 'polypeptide(L)'
;MSRLKKYFIVLLAVILGAISLAGCSNQKQVSKQADTKKVESSKKEKQTLLVYCGAALRKPMDEIGKIFQQKYGVEIKYTYGACAQNLNQIQISKEGDVYIPGSLYYYKVVKEKKLSDYKKDVAYHVPVIAVPKENSKNISSIEDLAKSEVKVILGDKSTAVGKVSNKILEKNKLSDKVMKNVTATTATANEIVVDLKMKQGDAAILWEENTVGAKDIKAIQIAKDKNIINTIPACVLNSSKDKEAAKKFVEFIVSSEGKDIFKKYKFKTIE
;
A
#
# COMPACT_ATOMS: atom_id res chain seq x y z
N MET A 1 18.22 4.26 47.40
CA MET A 1 18.09 2.95 46.73
C MET A 1 17.26 2.03 47.62
N SER A 2 15.99 1.87 47.29
CA SER A 2 14.91 1.46 48.17
C SER A 2 14.75 -0.05 48.33
N ARG A 3 14.23 -0.41 49.50
CA ARG A 3 13.96 -1.75 50.03
C ARG A 3 13.07 -2.67 49.19
N LEU A 4 12.69 -2.28 47.97
CA LEU A 4 11.76 -3.02 47.09
C LEU A 4 12.43 -4.10 46.22
N LYS A 5 13.77 -4.17 46.13
CA LYS A 5 14.51 -5.18 45.34
C LYS A 5 14.81 -6.48 46.11
N LYS A 6 14.51 -6.57 47.40
CA LYS A 6 14.78 -7.78 48.21
C LYS A 6 13.65 -8.80 48.29
N TYR A 7 12.44 -8.47 47.83
CA TYR A 7 11.30 -9.39 47.91
C TYR A 7 11.01 -10.18 46.63
N PHE A 8 11.76 -9.89 45.52
CA PHE A 8 11.56 -10.59 44.25
C PHE A 8 12.43 -11.85 44.05
N ILE A 9 13.36 -12.13 44.97
CA ILE A 9 14.30 -13.26 44.87
C ILE A 9 13.89 -14.46 45.74
N VAL A 10 12.89 -14.34 46.61
CA VAL A 10 12.50 -15.42 47.56
C VAL A 10 11.30 -16.26 47.07
N LEU A 11 10.64 -15.88 45.95
CA LEU A 11 9.45 -16.58 45.44
C LEU A 11 9.72 -17.60 44.33
N LEU A 12 10.97 -17.92 44.00
CA LEU A 12 11.32 -18.82 42.90
C LEU A 12 11.97 -20.16 43.35
N ALA A 13 11.88 -20.50 44.66
CA ALA A 13 12.60 -21.66 45.20
C ALA A 13 11.71 -22.75 45.85
N VAL A 14 10.39 -22.81 45.59
CA VAL A 14 9.50 -23.78 46.30
C VAL A 14 8.68 -24.67 45.36
N ILE A 15 8.98 -24.76 44.06
CA ILE A 15 8.29 -25.73 43.15
C ILE A 15 9.34 -26.60 42.45
N LEU A 16 10.05 -27.41 43.26
CA LEU A 16 10.82 -28.56 42.75
C LEU A 16 10.92 -29.62 43.84
N GLY A 17 9.98 -30.52 43.90
CA GLY A 17 10.07 -31.66 44.79
C GLY A 17 8.75 -32.39 45.00
N ALA A 18 8.41 -33.32 44.11
CA ALA A 18 7.62 -34.50 44.40
C ALA A 18 7.04 -35.10 43.11
N ILE A 19 7.71 -36.04 42.53
CA ILE A 19 7.07 -37.22 41.86
C ILE A 19 8.22 -38.24 41.67
N SER A 20 8.26 -39.23 42.52
CA SER A 20 8.91 -40.50 42.25
C SER A 20 8.14 -41.60 42.94
N LEU A 21 8.04 -42.73 42.24
CA LEU A 21 7.72 -44.08 42.69
C LEU A 21 6.27 -44.56 42.59
N ALA A 22 6.07 -45.42 41.64
CA ALA A 22 5.49 -46.77 41.69
C ALA A 22 4.96 -47.14 40.29
N GLY A 23 5.18 -48.25 39.66
CA GLY A 23 5.64 -49.54 40.03
C GLY A 23 5.41 -50.47 38.82
N CYS A 24 6.30 -51.35 38.54
CA CYS A 24 6.23 -52.38 37.49
C CYS A 24 5.05 -53.34 37.74
N SER A 25 4.34 -53.71 36.66
CA SER A 25 3.70 -55.02 36.55
C SER A 25 3.62 -55.43 35.10
N ASN A 26 4.18 -56.60 34.85
CA ASN A 26 4.37 -57.31 33.59
C ASN A 26 3.14 -58.15 33.30
N GLN A 27 2.49 -58.03 32.15
CA GLN A 27 1.67 -59.11 31.60
C GLN A 27 1.62 -59.08 30.08
N LYS A 28 2.15 -60.12 29.45
CA LYS A 28 2.03 -60.45 28.02
C LYS A 28 0.60 -60.86 27.70
N GLN A 29 0.05 -60.32 26.58
CA GLN A 29 -0.76 -61.08 25.61
C GLN A 29 -0.93 -60.38 24.31
N VAL A 30 -0.34 -60.83 23.27
CA VAL A 30 -0.81 -61.35 21.98
C VAL A 30 -1.78 -60.54 21.18
N SER A 31 -1.22 -59.99 20.09
CA SER A 31 -1.75 -59.81 18.72
C SER A 31 -3.20 -59.41 18.49
N LYS A 32 -3.35 -58.21 17.85
CA LYS A 32 -4.05 -58.09 16.56
C LYS A 32 -3.58 -56.79 15.87
N GLN A 33 -2.94 -56.94 14.71
CA GLN A 33 -2.69 -55.90 13.76
C GLN A 33 -4.04 -55.29 13.33
N ALA A 34 -4.22 -54.01 13.59
CA ALA A 34 -5.18 -53.20 12.88
C ALA A 34 -4.36 -52.03 12.30
N ASP A 35 -4.16 -52.09 10.99
CA ASP A 35 -3.63 -50.98 10.19
C ASP A 35 -4.47 -49.72 10.40
N THR A 36 -4.05 -48.90 11.33
CA THR A 36 -4.53 -47.52 11.42
C THR A 36 -3.63 -46.68 10.53
N LYS A 37 -4.03 -46.51 9.26
CA LYS A 37 -3.53 -45.44 8.40
C LYS A 37 -3.66 -44.14 9.18
N LYS A 38 -2.52 -43.69 9.70
CA LYS A 38 -2.34 -42.35 10.23
C LYS A 38 -2.53 -41.39 9.06
N VAL A 39 -3.73 -40.86 8.92
CA VAL A 39 -4.00 -39.73 8.05
C VAL A 39 -3.23 -38.56 8.67
N GLU A 40 -2.00 -38.36 8.24
CA GLU A 40 -1.31 -37.11 8.45
C GLU A 40 -2.09 -36.03 7.68
N SER A 41 -2.98 -35.36 8.39
CA SER A 41 -3.50 -34.06 7.97
C SER A 41 -2.30 -33.11 7.96
N SER A 42 -1.58 -33.05 6.84
CA SER A 42 -0.65 -31.98 6.58
C SER A 42 -1.47 -30.70 6.58
N LYS A 43 -1.43 -29.94 7.66
CA LYS A 43 -1.83 -28.52 7.66
C LYS A 43 -0.97 -27.86 6.59
N LYS A 44 -1.51 -27.73 5.36
CA LYS A 44 -0.89 -26.95 4.30
C LYS A 44 -0.64 -25.56 4.90
N GLU A 45 0.60 -25.20 5.14
CA GLU A 45 0.95 -23.85 5.57
C GLU A 45 0.26 -22.87 4.62
N LYS A 46 -0.51 -21.94 5.18
CA LYS A 46 -1.30 -20.99 4.40
C LYS A 46 -0.32 -20.09 3.66
N GLN A 47 -0.24 -20.27 2.35
CA GLN A 47 0.63 -19.48 1.48
C GLN A 47 0.28 -18.00 1.61
N THR A 48 1.26 -17.15 1.88
CA THR A 48 1.06 -15.72 2.14
C THR A 48 2.05 -14.91 1.31
N LEU A 49 1.58 -13.84 0.68
CA LEU A 49 2.42 -12.85 0.00
C LEU A 49 2.40 -11.52 0.77
N LEU A 50 3.58 -10.94 1.01
CA LEU A 50 3.75 -9.59 1.53
C LEU A 50 3.83 -8.60 0.38
N VAL A 51 2.86 -7.68 0.31
CA VAL A 51 2.72 -6.71 -0.77
C VAL A 51 2.87 -5.29 -0.23
N TYR A 52 3.92 -4.60 -0.65
CA TYR A 52 4.07 -3.17 -0.42
C TYR A 52 3.29 -2.39 -1.46
N CYS A 53 2.39 -1.52 -1.05
CA CYS A 53 1.47 -0.84 -1.95
C CYS A 53 1.32 0.65 -1.62
N GLY A 54 1.24 1.48 -2.64
CA GLY A 54 0.92 2.90 -2.47
C GLY A 54 -0.46 3.10 -1.83
N ALA A 55 -0.57 3.95 -0.83
CA ALA A 55 -1.80 4.13 -0.03
C ALA A 55 -3.03 4.53 -0.87
N ALA A 56 -2.84 5.23 -1.99
CA ALA A 56 -3.91 5.61 -2.91
C ALA A 56 -4.61 4.40 -3.58
N LEU A 57 -3.92 3.25 -3.65
CA LEU A 57 -4.40 2.03 -4.30
C LEU A 57 -5.19 1.11 -3.35
N ARG A 58 -5.33 1.45 -2.08
CA ARG A 58 -5.91 0.57 -1.05
C ARG A 58 -7.23 -0.06 -1.48
N LYS A 59 -8.20 0.75 -1.91
CA LYS A 59 -9.54 0.26 -2.22
C LYS A 59 -9.57 -0.85 -3.29
N PRO A 60 -9.02 -0.66 -4.50
CA PRO A 60 -8.98 -1.71 -5.51
C PRO A 60 -8.10 -2.89 -5.08
N MET A 61 -7.00 -2.66 -4.38
CA MET A 61 -6.09 -3.73 -4.00
C MET A 61 -6.65 -4.62 -2.89
N ASP A 62 -7.40 -4.07 -1.92
CA ASP A 62 -8.09 -4.86 -0.90
C ASP A 62 -9.12 -5.81 -1.55
N GLU A 63 -9.88 -5.35 -2.55
CA GLU A 63 -10.82 -6.19 -3.30
C GLU A 63 -10.09 -7.25 -4.13
N ILE A 64 -9.04 -6.88 -4.85
CA ILE A 64 -8.19 -7.79 -5.62
C ILE A 64 -7.59 -8.88 -4.74
N GLY A 65 -7.00 -8.51 -3.59
CA GLY A 65 -6.39 -9.47 -2.68
C GLY A 65 -7.40 -10.47 -2.12
N LYS A 66 -8.61 -10.01 -1.78
CA LYS A 66 -9.69 -10.87 -1.30
C LYS A 66 -10.11 -11.89 -2.37
N ILE A 67 -10.32 -11.45 -3.61
CA ILE A 67 -10.71 -12.34 -4.71
C ILE A 67 -9.57 -13.31 -5.06
N PHE A 68 -8.34 -12.84 -5.09
CA PHE A 68 -7.16 -13.68 -5.33
C PHE A 68 -7.05 -14.79 -4.26
N GLN A 69 -7.21 -14.44 -2.99
CA GLN A 69 -7.21 -15.41 -1.89
C GLN A 69 -8.33 -16.45 -2.04
N GLN A 70 -9.54 -16.03 -2.41
CA GLN A 70 -10.65 -16.94 -2.64
C GLN A 70 -10.40 -17.92 -3.79
N LYS A 71 -9.78 -17.44 -4.87
CA LYS A 71 -9.52 -18.26 -6.08
C LYS A 71 -8.32 -19.19 -5.95
N TYR A 72 -7.28 -18.73 -5.26
CA TYR A 72 -5.99 -19.41 -5.28
C TYR A 72 -5.49 -19.89 -3.91
N GLY A 73 -6.21 -19.57 -2.82
CA GLY A 73 -5.85 -19.98 -1.47
C GLY A 73 -4.63 -19.24 -0.90
N VAL A 74 -4.13 -18.22 -1.59
CA VAL A 74 -2.96 -17.43 -1.18
C VAL A 74 -3.42 -16.17 -0.45
N GLU A 75 -3.01 -15.99 0.79
CA GLU A 75 -3.31 -14.79 1.58
C GLU A 75 -2.45 -13.61 1.12
N ILE A 76 -3.06 -12.43 0.95
CA ILE A 76 -2.32 -11.22 0.62
C ILE A 76 -2.25 -10.31 1.84
N LYS A 77 -1.03 -10.06 2.34
CA LYS A 77 -0.77 -9.09 3.40
C LYS A 77 -0.23 -7.81 2.82
N TYR A 78 -0.95 -6.71 3.01
CA TYR A 78 -0.56 -5.41 2.49
C TYR A 78 0.16 -4.55 3.54
N THR A 79 1.23 -3.89 3.09
CA THR A 79 1.81 -2.71 3.75
C THR A 79 1.48 -1.50 2.89
N TYR A 80 0.51 -0.70 3.33
CA TYR A 80 0.10 0.53 2.64
C TYR A 80 0.85 1.73 3.20
N GLY A 81 1.45 2.54 2.32
CA GLY A 81 2.19 3.72 2.75
C GLY A 81 2.60 4.63 1.59
N ALA A 82 3.39 5.65 1.91
CA ALA A 82 4.06 6.46 0.89
C ALA A 82 5.07 5.60 0.12
N CYS A 83 5.17 5.80 -1.20
CA CYS A 83 6.02 4.96 -2.05
C CYS A 83 7.49 4.98 -1.63
N ALA A 84 8.01 6.16 -1.23
CA ALA A 84 9.40 6.28 -0.74
C ALA A 84 9.62 5.49 0.56
N GLN A 85 8.66 5.55 1.48
CA GLN A 85 8.71 4.84 2.76
C GLN A 85 8.71 3.32 2.53
N ASN A 86 7.78 2.82 1.69
CA ASN A 86 7.71 1.41 1.33
C ASN A 86 9.02 0.94 0.67
N LEU A 87 9.58 1.73 -0.25
CA LEU A 87 10.84 1.40 -0.90
C LEU A 87 12.02 1.34 0.10
N ASN A 88 12.08 2.28 1.03
CA ASN A 88 13.09 2.25 2.08
C ASN A 88 12.94 1.01 2.96
N GLN A 89 11.71 0.64 3.33
CA GLN A 89 11.45 -0.56 4.11
C GLN A 89 11.90 -1.84 3.37
N ILE A 90 11.58 -1.98 2.08
CA ILE A 90 12.03 -3.09 1.23
C ILE A 90 13.58 -3.18 1.23
N GLN A 91 14.28 -2.04 1.12
CA GLN A 91 15.73 -2.02 1.10
C GLN A 91 16.37 -2.42 2.43
N ILE A 92 15.75 -2.03 3.55
CA ILE A 92 16.25 -2.31 4.91
C ILE A 92 15.94 -3.75 5.32
N SER A 93 14.68 -4.18 5.17
CA SER A 93 14.24 -5.51 5.59
C SER A 93 14.73 -6.62 4.66
N LYS A 94 14.94 -6.30 3.37
CA LYS A 94 15.17 -7.28 2.29
C LYS A 94 14.07 -8.34 2.22
N GLU A 95 12.85 -7.96 2.58
CA GLU A 95 11.66 -8.79 2.58
C GLU A 95 10.57 -8.21 1.68
N GLY A 96 9.62 -9.06 1.29
CA GLY A 96 8.48 -8.71 0.47
C GLY A 96 8.47 -9.48 -0.85
N ASP A 97 7.27 -9.65 -1.39
CA ASP A 97 7.02 -10.43 -2.59
C ASP A 97 6.66 -9.54 -3.78
N VAL A 98 5.83 -8.52 -3.56
CA VAL A 98 5.37 -7.62 -4.60
C VAL A 98 5.46 -6.17 -4.12
N TYR A 99 5.86 -5.27 -5.02
CA TYR A 99 5.81 -3.84 -4.80
C TYR A 99 4.98 -3.15 -5.87
N ILE A 100 3.99 -2.36 -5.45
CA ILE A 100 3.06 -1.63 -6.32
C ILE A 100 3.14 -0.14 -5.97
N PRO A 101 4.16 0.58 -6.48
CA PRO A 101 4.26 2.01 -6.28
C PRO A 101 3.25 2.77 -7.15
N GLY A 102 2.82 3.93 -6.69
CA GLY A 102 1.95 4.81 -7.48
C GLY A 102 2.67 5.53 -8.64
N SER A 103 3.89 5.13 -9.02
CA SER A 103 4.66 5.83 -10.06
C SER A 103 5.80 4.98 -10.63
N LEU A 104 6.01 5.08 -11.95
CA LEU A 104 7.17 4.50 -12.64
C LEU A 104 8.51 5.04 -12.11
N TYR A 105 8.54 6.24 -11.53
CA TYR A 105 9.75 6.78 -10.90
C TYR A 105 10.32 5.79 -9.87
N TYR A 106 9.47 5.28 -8.98
CA TYR A 106 9.92 4.34 -7.94
C TYR A 106 10.31 2.98 -8.50
N TYR A 107 9.67 2.54 -9.57
CA TYR A 107 10.10 1.31 -10.26
C TYR A 107 11.48 1.48 -10.90
N LYS A 108 11.80 2.64 -11.48
CA LYS A 108 13.16 2.90 -12.00
C LYS A 108 14.21 2.74 -10.91
N VAL A 109 13.96 3.29 -9.71
CA VAL A 109 14.86 3.12 -8.56
C VAL A 109 14.96 1.65 -8.13
N VAL A 110 13.84 0.91 -8.12
CA VAL A 110 13.83 -0.54 -7.84
C VAL A 110 14.72 -1.31 -8.83
N LYS A 111 14.63 -0.99 -10.13
CA LYS A 111 15.42 -1.61 -11.18
C LYS A 111 16.91 -1.27 -11.07
N GLU A 112 17.24 -0.01 -10.86
CA GLU A 112 18.63 0.47 -10.66
C GLU A 112 19.31 -0.24 -9.48
N LYS A 113 18.54 -0.48 -8.41
CA LYS A 113 18.98 -1.21 -7.21
C LYS A 113 18.90 -2.74 -7.35
N LYS A 114 18.54 -3.27 -8.51
CA LYS A 114 18.41 -4.71 -8.79
C LYS A 114 17.44 -5.42 -7.81
N LEU A 115 16.39 -4.75 -7.38
CA LEU A 115 15.40 -5.30 -6.44
C LEU A 115 14.26 -6.02 -7.15
N SER A 116 14.11 -5.87 -8.48
CA SER A 116 13.09 -6.54 -9.30
C SER A 116 13.51 -6.61 -10.76
N ASP A 117 13.23 -7.75 -11.40
CA ASP A 117 13.44 -7.99 -12.84
C ASP A 117 12.11 -8.22 -13.59
N TYR A 118 10.98 -8.23 -12.87
CA TYR A 118 9.66 -8.49 -13.45
C TYR A 118 8.66 -7.39 -13.10
N LYS A 119 8.02 -6.83 -14.12
CA LYS A 119 7.05 -5.74 -13.99
C LYS A 119 5.90 -5.89 -14.98
N LYS A 120 4.70 -5.48 -14.54
CA LYS A 120 3.55 -5.16 -15.41
C LYS A 120 3.08 -3.73 -15.12
N ASP A 121 2.55 -3.06 -16.13
CA ASP A 121 1.87 -1.79 -15.96
C ASP A 121 0.38 -2.08 -15.71
N VAL A 122 -0.16 -1.50 -14.64
CA VAL A 122 -1.48 -1.87 -14.09
C VAL A 122 -2.56 -0.91 -14.55
N ALA A 123 -2.35 0.37 -14.29
CA ALA A 123 -3.32 1.43 -14.51
C ALA A 123 -2.62 2.79 -14.58
N TYR A 124 -3.40 3.84 -14.71
CA TYR A 124 -2.93 5.22 -14.68
C TYR A 124 -3.47 5.96 -13.47
N HIS A 125 -2.61 6.74 -12.82
CA HIS A 125 -3.03 7.86 -11.99
C HIS A 125 -3.21 9.09 -12.86
N VAL A 126 -4.39 9.70 -12.83
CA VAL A 126 -4.70 10.94 -13.55
C VAL A 126 -4.74 12.07 -12.54
N PRO A 127 -3.79 13.03 -12.59
CA PRO A 127 -3.84 14.20 -11.74
C PRO A 127 -5.03 15.08 -12.10
N VAL A 128 -5.70 15.59 -11.08
CA VAL A 128 -6.79 16.56 -11.15
C VAL A 128 -6.55 17.67 -10.13
N ILE A 129 -7.20 18.81 -10.32
CA ILE A 129 -7.35 19.80 -9.26
C ILE A 129 -8.55 19.36 -8.43
N ALA A 130 -8.37 19.17 -7.13
CA ALA A 130 -9.45 18.92 -6.20
C ALA A 130 -9.74 20.17 -5.41
N VAL A 131 -11.03 20.48 -5.26
CA VAL A 131 -11.51 21.63 -4.49
C VAL A 131 -12.65 21.18 -3.58
N PRO A 132 -12.91 21.87 -2.46
CA PRO A 132 -14.17 21.70 -1.75
C PRO A 132 -15.36 21.89 -2.70
N LYS A 133 -16.49 21.22 -2.43
CA LYS A 133 -17.67 21.22 -3.34
C LYS A 133 -18.14 22.64 -3.68
N GLU A 134 -18.09 23.53 -2.72
CA GLU A 134 -18.52 24.92 -2.86
C GLU A 134 -17.62 25.71 -3.83
N ASN A 135 -16.35 25.32 -3.94
CA ASN A 135 -15.35 26.00 -4.79
C ASN A 135 -15.42 27.52 -4.67
N SER A 136 -15.35 28.04 -3.46
CA SER A 136 -15.54 29.46 -3.13
C SER A 136 -14.57 30.41 -3.85
N LYS A 137 -13.43 29.88 -4.31
CA LYS A 137 -12.43 30.62 -5.08
C LYS A 137 -12.63 30.54 -6.60
N ASN A 138 -13.71 29.89 -7.07
CA ASN A 138 -14.03 29.72 -8.49
C ASN A 138 -12.84 29.16 -9.31
N ILE A 139 -12.18 28.15 -8.75
CA ILE A 139 -11.03 27.49 -9.41
C ILE A 139 -11.57 26.63 -10.56
N SER A 140 -11.03 26.81 -11.76
CA SER A 140 -11.42 26.13 -12.99
C SER A 140 -10.24 25.58 -13.80
N SER A 141 -9.03 26.06 -13.51
CA SER A 141 -7.82 25.70 -14.24
C SER A 141 -6.60 25.59 -13.31
N ILE A 142 -5.48 25.05 -13.82
CA ILE A 142 -4.22 24.96 -13.08
C ILE A 142 -3.63 26.35 -12.78
N GLU A 143 -3.90 27.33 -13.63
CA GLU A 143 -3.46 28.71 -13.48
C GLU A 143 -4.11 29.38 -12.27
N ASP A 144 -5.33 29.01 -11.93
CA ASP A 144 -6.05 29.58 -10.79
C ASP A 144 -5.36 29.27 -9.45
N LEU A 145 -4.56 28.21 -9.39
CA LEU A 145 -3.76 27.89 -8.20
C LEU A 145 -2.69 28.95 -7.90
N ALA A 146 -2.35 29.79 -8.88
CA ALA A 146 -1.38 30.88 -8.75
C ALA A 146 -1.98 32.19 -8.28
N LYS A 147 -3.32 32.29 -8.10
CA LYS A 147 -3.99 33.49 -7.55
C LYS A 147 -3.59 33.66 -6.08
N SER A 148 -3.28 34.86 -5.65
CA SER A 148 -2.68 35.14 -4.32
C SER A 148 -3.55 34.74 -3.13
N GLU A 149 -4.86 34.72 -3.31
CA GLU A 149 -5.84 34.36 -2.26
C GLU A 149 -6.17 32.89 -2.18
N VAL A 150 -5.57 32.04 -3.03
CA VAL A 150 -5.83 30.60 -3.06
C VAL A 150 -4.85 29.86 -2.15
N LYS A 151 -5.37 29.10 -1.20
CA LYS A 151 -4.58 28.19 -0.34
C LYS A 151 -4.48 26.83 -1.00
N VAL A 152 -3.25 26.39 -1.27
CA VAL A 152 -2.99 25.12 -1.99
C VAL A 152 -2.41 24.08 -1.05
N ILE A 153 -2.92 22.84 -1.15
CA ILE A 153 -2.35 21.66 -0.49
C ILE A 153 -1.68 20.78 -1.54
N LEU A 154 -0.44 20.36 -1.31
CA LEU A 154 0.28 19.46 -2.19
C LEU A 154 0.73 18.20 -1.45
N GLY A 155 1.06 17.14 -2.19
CA GLY A 155 1.82 16.04 -1.65
C GLY A 155 3.27 16.44 -1.38
N ASP A 156 3.88 15.87 -0.34
CA ASP A 156 5.31 16.03 -0.09
C ASP A 156 6.13 15.61 -1.32
N LYS A 157 7.25 16.29 -1.58
CA LYS A 157 8.12 16.06 -2.73
C LYS A 157 8.66 14.62 -2.81
N SER A 158 8.71 13.90 -1.71
CA SER A 158 9.10 12.47 -1.67
C SER A 158 8.00 11.52 -2.15
N THR A 159 6.74 11.96 -2.18
CA THR A 159 5.58 11.13 -2.55
C THR A 159 5.39 11.05 -4.06
N ALA A 160 4.60 10.06 -4.53
CA ALA A 160 4.27 9.94 -5.95
C ALA A 160 3.43 11.13 -6.43
N VAL A 161 2.40 11.51 -5.66
CA VAL A 161 1.54 12.66 -5.99
C VAL A 161 2.31 13.97 -5.96
N GLY A 162 3.16 14.19 -4.95
CA GLY A 162 3.96 15.40 -4.86
C GLY A 162 4.96 15.55 -6.01
N LYS A 163 5.66 14.47 -6.39
CA LYS A 163 6.56 14.48 -7.56
C LYS A 163 5.84 14.86 -8.86
N VAL A 164 4.64 14.31 -9.07
CA VAL A 164 3.87 14.61 -10.28
C VAL A 164 3.30 16.02 -10.23
N SER A 165 2.78 16.47 -9.09
CA SER A 165 2.27 17.83 -8.91
C SER A 165 3.36 18.87 -9.22
N ASN A 166 4.56 18.72 -8.66
CA ASN A 166 5.68 19.62 -8.95
C ASN A 166 6.02 19.65 -10.44
N LYS A 167 6.09 18.48 -11.10
CA LYS A 167 6.35 18.43 -12.55
C LYS A 167 5.26 19.08 -13.39
N ILE A 168 3.99 18.98 -12.97
CA ILE A 168 2.88 19.67 -13.64
C ILE A 168 3.06 21.19 -13.49
N LEU A 169 3.39 21.67 -12.30
CA LEU A 169 3.64 23.09 -12.05
C LEU A 169 4.85 23.61 -12.84
N GLU A 170 5.94 22.87 -12.88
CA GLU A 170 7.14 23.18 -13.68
C GLU A 170 6.82 23.26 -15.17
N LYS A 171 6.13 22.24 -15.72
CA LYS A 171 5.71 22.19 -17.12
C LYS A 171 4.88 23.42 -17.53
N ASN A 172 4.06 23.92 -16.63
CA ASN A 172 3.17 25.05 -16.86
C ASN A 172 3.78 26.41 -16.42
N LYS A 173 5.04 26.43 -15.97
CA LYS A 173 5.75 27.64 -15.47
C LYS A 173 5.02 28.32 -14.31
N LEU A 174 4.40 27.51 -13.44
CA LEU A 174 3.59 27.98 -12.30
C LEU A 174 4.26 27.74 -10.95
N SER A 175 5.40 27.04 -10.90
CA SER A 175 6.04 26.59 -9.64
C SER A 175 6.22 27.75 -8.65
N ASP A 176 6.89 28.83 -9.04
CA ASP A 176 7.22 29.92 -8.10
C ASP A 176 5.98 30.63 -7.55
N LYS A 177 4.92 30.74 -8.37
CA LYS A 177 3.68 31.40 -7.96
C LYS A 177 2.87 30.49 -7.04
N VAL A 178 2.67 29.22 -7.43
CA VAL A 178 1.86 28.27 -6.65
C VAL A 178 2.54 27.90 -5.33
N MET A 179 3.88 27.78 -5.31
CA MET A 179 4.61 27.45 -4.06
C MET A 179 4.46 28.52 -2.97
N LYS A 180 4.20 29.78 -3.35
CA LYS A 180 3.87 30.87 -2.39
C LYS A 180 2.49 30.65 -1.72
N ASN A 181 1.62 29.93 -2.39
CA ASN A 181 0.25 29.64 -1.97
C ASN A 181 0.11 28.30 -1.23
N VAL A 182 1.19 27.49 -1.19
CA VAL A 182 1.17 26.20 -0.50
C VAL A 182 1.15 26.43 1.02
N THR A 183 0.06 26.02 1.64
CA THR A 183 -0.16 26.14 3.10
C THR A 183 0.12 24.84 3.85
N ALA A 184 0.08 23.70 3.17
CA ALA A 184 0.36 22.39 3.75
C ALA A 184 0.92 21.41 2.72
N THR A 185 1.72 20.45 3.19
CA THR A 185 2.15 19.29 2.43
C THR A 185 1.85 18.01 3.21
N THR A 186 1.44 16.94 2.51
CA THR A 186 1.01 15.68 3.12
C THR A 186 1.83 14.49 2.62
N ALA A 187 1.89 13.43 3.42
CA ALA A 187 2.61 12.20 3.08
C ALA A 187 1.84 11.31 2.06
N THR A 188 0.52 11.46 1.96
CA THR A 188 -0.32 10.64 1.07
C THR A 188 -1.42 11.46 0.41
N ALA A 189 -1.89 11.02 -0.77
CA ALA A 189 -3.03 11.65 -1.44
C ALA A 189 -4.34 11.54 -0.64
N ASN A 190 -4.47 10.54 0.24
CA ASN A 190 -5.65 10.40 1.10
C ASN A 190 -5.69 11.49 2.19
N GLU A 191 -4.53 11.88 2.73
CA GLU A 191 -4.44 12.99 3.68
C GLU A 191 -4.83 14.32 3.02
N ILE A 192 -4.44 14.55 1.75
CA ILE A 192 -4.90 15.74 1.00
C ILE A 192 -6.44 15.81 0.98
N VAL A 193 -7.12 14.68 0.75
CA VAL A 193 -8.60 14.65 0.74
C VAL A 193 -9.17 15.01 2.12
N VAL A 194 -8.54 14.54 3.20
CA VAL A 194 -8.95 14.88 4.57
C VAL A 194 -8.79 16.37 4.82
N ASP A 195 -7.64 16.94 4.50
CA ASP A 195 -7.34 18.36 4.71
C ASP A 195 -8.28 19.28 3.93
N LEU A 196 -8.61 18.92 2.67
CA LEU A 196 -9.61 19.66 1.88
C LEU A 196 -11.01 19.61 2.52
N LYS A 197 -11.42 18.43 3.04
CA LYS A 197 -12.71 18.30 3.77
C LYS A 197 -12.74 19.13 5.04
N MET A 198 -11.61 19.26 5.71
CA MET A 198 -11.44 20.11 6.90
C MET A 198 -11.27 21.59 6.56
N LYS A 199 -11.38 21.97 5.26
CA LYS A 199 -11.23 23.34 4.75
C LYS A 199 -9.87 23.97 5.09
N GLN A 200 -8.81 23.18 5.17
CA GLN A 200 -7.45 23.66 5.43
C GLN A 200 -6.79 24.25 4.17
N GLY A 201 -7.40 24.05 3.00
CA GLY A 201 -7.02 24.62 1.72
C GLY A 201 -8.21 24.79 0.78
N ASP A 202 -8.03 25.64 -0.22
CA ASP A 202 -9.02 25.93 -1.25
C ASP A 202 -8.90 24.97 -2.44
N ALA A 203 -7.68 24.46 -2.68
CA ALA A 203 -7.40 23.54 -3.77
C ALA A 203 -6.21 22.63 -3.48
N ALA A 204 -6.15 21.52 -4.20
CA ALA A 204 -5.02 20.61 -4.21
C ALA A 204 -4.83 19.98 -5.59
N ILE A 205 -3.62 19.44 -5.85
CA ILE A 205 -3.40 18.50 -6.96
C ILE A 205 -3.31 17.11 -6.37
N LEU A 206 -4.19 16.21 -6.80
CA LEU A 206 -4.22 14.81 -6.36
C LEU A 206 -4.73 13.88 -7.48
N TRP A 207 -4.83 12.60 -7.22
CA TRP A 207 -5.32 11.64 -8.20
C TRP A 207 -6.84 11.66 -8.30
N GLU A 208 -7.40 11.57 -9.52
CA GLU A 208 -8.84 11.56 -9.78
C GLU A 208 -9.57 10.52 -8.94
N GLU A 209 -9.03 9.33 -8.82
CA GLU A 209 -9.61 8.23 -8.06
C GLU A 209 -9.74 8.49 -6.55
N ASN A 210 -8.92 9.38 -5.98
CA ASN A 210 -9.05 9.78 -4.57
C ASN A 210 -10.28 10.66 -4.31
N THR A 211 -10.86 11.28 -5.35
CA THR A 211 -12.09 12.06 -5.21
C THR A 211 -13.35 11.20 -5.24
N VAL A 212 -13.22 9.91 -5.61
CA VAL A 212 -14.36 9.00 -5.71
C VAL A 212 -14.94 8.69 -4.32
N GLY A 213 -16.25 8.97 -4.16
CA GLY A 213 -16.94 8.82 -2.87
C GLY A 213 -16.68 9.94 -1.87
N ALA A 214 -15.85 10.92 -2.20
CA ALA A 214 -15.66 12.14 -1.41
C ALA A 214 -16.73 13.18 -1.82
N LYS A 215 -17.95 13.06 -1.27
CA LYS A 215 -19.11 13.89 -1.65
C LYS A 215 -18.87 15.40 -1.50
N ASP A 216 -17.93 15.78 -0.64
CA ASP A 216 -17.60 17.17 -0.32
C ASP A 216 -16.42 17.71 -1.18
N ILE A 217 -15.90 16.91 -2.11
CA ILE A 217 -14.79 17.27 -2.99
C ILE A 217 -15.24 17.19 -4.44
N LYS A 218 -14.91 18.23 -5.21
CA LYS A 218 -15.10 18.30 -6.67
C LYS A 218 -13.74 18.15 -7.36
N ALA A 219 -13.69 17.26 -8.36
CA ALA A 219 -12.54 17.16 -9.27
C ALA A 219 -12.72 18.09 -10.46
N ILE A 220 -11.64 18.80 -10.80
CA ILE A 220 -11.55 19.68 -11.99
C ILE A 220 -10.42 19.11 -12.83
N GLN A 221 -10.69 18.79 -14.09
CA GLN A 221 -9.72 18.19 -14.99
C GLN A 221 -8.62 19.20 -15.36
N ILE A 222 -7.37 18.77 -15.30
CA ILE A 222 -6.25 19.53 -15.87
C ILE A 222 -6.22 19.26 -17.38
N ALA A 223 -6.14 20.32 -18.18
CA ALA A 223 -6.08 20.20 -19.64
C ALA A 223 -4.98 19.23 -20.09
N LYS A 224 -5.25 18.46 -21.14
CA LYS A 224 -4.41 17.32 -21.57
C LYS A 224 -2.96 17.72 -21.86
N ASP A 225 -2.78 18.86 -22.50
CA ASP A 225 -1.48 19.45 -22.84
C ASP A 225 -0.72 19.95 -21.60
N LYS A 226 -1.43 20.25 -20.51
CA LYS A 226 -0.89 20.74 -19.23
C LYS A 226 -0.66 19.63 -18.21
N ASN A 227 -1.31 18.47 -18.36
CA ASN A 227 -1.26 17.37 -17.40
C ASN A 227 -0.06 16.43 -17.62
N ILE A 228 0.23 15.60 -16.63
CA ILE A 228 1.20 14.49 -16.68
C ILE A 228 0.54 13.23 -16.11
N ILE A 229 0.17 12.32 -16.99
CA ILE A 229 -0.41 11.03 -16.59
C ILE A 229 0.69 10.14 -16.02
N ASN A 230 0.42 9.50 -14.90
CA ASN A 230 1.39 8.66 -14.20
C ASN A 230 1.00 7.18 -14.27
N THR A 231 1.88 6.34 -14.79
CA THR A 231 1.66 4.89 -14.84
C THR A 231 1.94 4.23 -13.50
N ILE A 232 1.05 3.35 -13.08
CA ILE A 232 1.16 2.52 -11.88
C ILE A 232 1.76 1.17 -12.28
N PRO A 233 3.00 0.84 -11.87
CA PRO A 233 3.56 -0.48 -12.09
C PRO A 233 3.28 -1.40 -10.90
N ALA A 234 3.22 -2.72 -11.16
CA ALA A 234 3.36 -3.76 -10.16
C ALA A 234 4.60 -4.59 -10.50
N CYS A 235 5.47 -4.84 -9.54
CA CYS A 235 6.69 -5.61 -9.74
C CYS A 235 6.87 -6.70 -8.69
N VAL A 236 7.44 -7.84 -9.11
CA VAL A 236 7.83 -8.93 -8.24
C VAL A 236 9.22 -8.63 -7.67
N LEU A 237 9.35 -8.65 -6.36
CA LEU A 237 10.61 -8.39 -5.69
C LEU A 237 11.55 -9.62 -5.77
N ASN A 238 12.85 -9.36 -5.92
CA ASN A 238 13.86 -10.42 -5.94
C ASN A 238 14.00 -11.13 -4.58
N SER A 239 13.55 -10.48 -3.50
CA SER A 239 13.45 -11.04 -2.15
C SER A 239 12.30 -12.04 -1.96
N SER A 240 11.38 -12.14 -2.91
CA SER A 240 10.25 -13.06 -2.81
C SER A 240 10.72 -14.51 -2.66
N LYS A 241 10.20 -15.19 -1.64
CA LYS A 241 10.43 -16.62 -1.39
C LYS A 241 9.55 -17.49 -2.30
N ASP A 242 8.44 -16.93 -2.81
CA ASP A 242 7.52 -17.57 -3.73
C ASP A 242 7.28 -16.71 -4.96
N LYS A 243 8.24 -16.72 -5.86
CA LYS A 243 8.19 -15.92 -7.10
C LYS A 243 7.06 -16.33 -8.03
N GLU A 244 6.65 -17.59 -8.02
CA GLU A 244 5.55 -18.08 -8.86
C GLU A 244 4.21 -17.53 -8.37
N ALA A 245 3.91 -17.60 -7.09
CA ALA A 245 2.71 -16.99 -6.52
C ALA A 245 2.73 -15.47 -6.68
N ALA A 246 3.87 -14.82 -6.47
CA ALA A 246 4.02 -13.39 -6.65
C ALA A 246 3.78 -12.95 -8.11
N LYS A 247 4.32 -13.67 -9.10
CA LYS A 247 4.04 -13.44 -10.52
C LYS A 247 2.56 -13.65 -10.83
N LYS A 248 1.98 -14.76 -10.36
CA LYS A 248 0.56 -15.07 -10.54
C LYS A 248 -0.33 -13.96 -9.99
N PHE A 249 0.04 -13.39 -8.84
CA PHE A 249 -0.67 -12.25 -8.28
C PHE A 249 -0.56 -11.00 -9.16
N VAL A 250 0.64 -10.66 -9.66
CA VAL A 250 0.84 -9.53 -10.57
C VAL A 250 0.07 -9.73 -11.89
N GLU A 251 0.06 -10.94 -12.46
CA GLU A 251 -0.74 -11.26 -13.66
C GLU A 251 -2.25 -11.15 -13.38
N PHE A 252 -2.70 -11.56 -12.20
CA PHE A 252 -4.11 -11.39 -11.82
C PHE A 252 -4.51 -9.92 -11.74
N ILE A 253 -3.66 -9.05 -11.19
CA ILE A 253 -3.90 -7.61 -11.14
C ILE A 253 -4.15 -7.02 -12.54
N VAL A 254 -3.41 -7.45 -13.56
CA VAL A 254 -3.55 -6.95 -14.94
C VAL A 254 -4.50 -7.75 -15.82
N SER A 255 -5.13 -8.80 -15.30
CA SER A 255 -6.16 -9.58 -16.00
C SER A 255 -7.42 -8.73 -16.25
N SER A 256 -8.34 -9.25 -17.08
CA SER A 256 -9.65 -8.59 -17.29
C SER A 256 -10.35 -8.29 -15.97
N GLU A 257 -10.40 -9.27 -15.06
CA GLU A 257 -11.05 -9.12 -13.76
C GLU A 257 -10.37 -8.07 -12.87
N GLY A 258 -9.04 -8.06 -12.81
CA GLY A 258 -8.28 -7.03 -12.09
C GLY A 258 -8.51 -5.63 -12.68
N LYS A 259 -8.51 -5.52 -14.01
CA LYS A 259 -8.81 -4.26 -14.72
C LYS A 259 -10.23 -3.77 -14.41
N ASP A 260 -11.23 -4.64 -14.36
CA ASP A 260 -12.61 -4.25 -14.06
C ASP A 260 -12.76 -3.75 -12.62
N ILE A 261 -12.01 -4.33 -11.67
CA ILE A 261 -11.94 -3.80 -10.31
C ILE A 261 -11.33 -2.39 -10.31
N PHE A 262 -10.20 -2.17 -11.02
CA PHE A 262 -9.61 -0.84 -11.12
C PHE A 262 -10.59 0.19 -11.73
N LYS A 263 -11.31 -0.17 -12.81
CA LYS A 263 -12.34 0.69 -13.43
C LYS A 263 -13.47 1.03 -12.46
N LYS A 264 -13.94 0.06 -11.65
CA LYS A 264 -14.94 0.28 -10.60
C LYS A 264 -14.52 1.41 -9.64
N TYR A 265 -13.24 1.51 -9.34
CA TYR A 265 -12.66 2.58 -8.53
C TYR A 265 -12.17 3.79 -9.34
N LYS A 266 -12.62 3.91 -10.60
CA LYS A 266 -12.34 5.05 -11.51
C LYS A 266 -10.89 5.22 -11.94
N PHE A 267 -10.07 4.19 -11.80
CA PHE A 267 -8.77 4.19 -12.46
C PHE A 267 -8.91 3.98 -13.97
N LYS A 268 -8.07 4.64 -14.74
CA LYS A 268 -7.90 4.34 -16.17
C LYS A 268 -6.94 3.16 -16.30
N THR A 269 -7.39 2.08 -16.92
CA THR A 269 -6.60 0.85 -17.10
C THR A 269 -5.79 0.91 -18.39
N ILE A 270 -4.72 0.14 -18.44
CA ILE A 270 -3.89 -0.05 -19.63
C ILE A 270 -4.58 -1.09 -20.52
N GLU A 271 -4.71 -0.79 -21.79
CA GLU A 271 -5.28 -1.69 -22.81
C GLU A 271 -4.36 -2.88 -23.13
#